data_edeb52655c042a5caf6e5bde75864e01
#
_entry.id   edeb52655c042a5caf6e5bde75864e01
#
_cell.length_a   1.000
_cell.length_b   1.000
_cell.length_c   1.000
_cell.angle_alpha   90.00
_cell.angle_beta   90.00
_cell.angle_gamma   90.00
#
_symmetry.space_group_name_H-M   'P 1'
#
loop_
_entity.id
_entity.type
_entity.pdbx_description
1 polymer ?
#
loop_
_entity_poly.entity_id
_entity_poly.type
_entity_poly.pdbx_seq_one_letter_code
_entity_poly.pdbx_strand_id
1 'polypeptide(L)'
;MVDVRPGKVLLAQSPFYPGGGGQPPDRGVLRWRTGEAAVIGLEYADDGRLWHALGSPLEPSGTVEAAVDPAFRRTMRQLHTDTHILNALIYQAFDGALVTGVQMYEDGTARMDFDVPGADNDRIRALEAPINEIIARDIAVTFGYVPLEEAQTQHGLIRSRSVAPPPTPDGRIRIVEIVGLDRQACGGTHLTGTRGSPPIRILKVDNKGRHNRRVRIGLAGSAAAG
;
A
#
# COMPACT_ATOMS: atom_id res chain seq x y z
N MET A 1 8.00 24.01 9.31
CA MET A 1 9.14 23.52 8.50
C MET A 1 10.37 23.39 9.37
N VAL A 2 11.31 22.52 8.99
CA VAL A 2 12.58 22.35 9.70
C VAL A 2 13.75 22.83 8.84
N ASP A 3 13.67 22.56 7.53
CA ASP A 3 14.69 22.96 6.55
C ASP A 3 14.04 23.19 5.19
N VAL A 4 14.63 24.07 4.36
CA VAL A 4 14.14 24.43 3.02
C VAL A 4 15.32 24.52 2.07
N ARG A 5 15.14 23.96 0.87
CA ARG A 5 16.06 24.06 -0.26
C ARG A 5 15.27 24.39 -1.52
N PRO A 6 15.90 24.93 -2.58
CA PRO A 6 15.18 25.16 -3.82
C PRO A 6 14.44 23.89 -4.29
N GLY A 7 13.11 23.97 -4.35
CA GLY A 7 12.23 22.87 -4.74
C GLY A 7 12.10 21.72 -3.74
N LYS A 8 12.57 21.86 -2.49
CA LYS A 8 12.45 20.81 -1.47
C LYS A 8 12.19 21.39 -0.09
N VAL A 9 11.35 20.71 0.69
CA VAL A 9 11.01 21.09 2.06
C VAL A 9 11.10 19.91 3.00
N LEU A 10 11.70 20.12 4.15
CA LEU A 10 11.69 19.21 5.27
C LEU A 10 10.65 19.68 6.30
N LEU A 11 9.68 18.85 6.62
CA LEU A 11 8.65 19.12 7.62
C LEU A 11 9.00 18.47 8.95
N ALA A 12 8.64 19.12 10.07
CA ALA A 12 8.75 18.54 11.41
C ALA A 12 7.83 17.31 11.57
N GLN A 13 6.67 17.37 10.95
CA GLN A 13 5.71 16.27 10.87
C GLN A 13 5.11 16.27 9.47
N SER A 14 4.89 15.09 8.90
CA SER A 14 4.33 14.95 7.57
C SER A 14 3.13 14.00 7.58
N PRO A 15 1.99 14.39 6.94
CA PRO A 15 0.88 13.49 6.71
C PRO A 15 1.07 12.60 5.48
N PHE A 16 2.11 12.85 4.67
CA PHE A 16 2.36 12.15 3.41
C PHE A 16 2.97 10.77 3.67
N TYR A 17 2.44 9.76 3.02
CA TYR A 17 3.05 8.43 2.99
C TYR A 17 4.21 8.43 1.98
N PRO A 18 5.41 8.02 2.37
CA PRO A 18 6.59 8.13 1.51
C PRO A 18 6.68 7.09 0.39
N GLY A 19 5.72 6.16 0.35
CA GLY A 19 5.79 5.01 -0.57
C GLY A 19 6.42 3.79 0.08
N GLY A 20 6.40 2.68 -0.63
CA GLY A 20 6.94 1.40 -0.19
C GLY A 20 5.89 0.29 -0.18
N GLY A 21 6.33 -0.98 -0.11
CA GLY A 21 5.42 -2.12 -0.15
C GLY A 21 4.54 -2.18 -1.41
N GLY A 22 5.01 -1.63 -2.53
CA GLY A 22 4.24 -1.54 -3.78
C GLY A 22 3.22 -0.41 -3.85
N GLN A 23 3.02 0.34 -2.76
CA GLN A 23 2.20 1.55 -2.78
C GLN A 23 3.09 2.74 -3.16
N PRO A 24 2.72 3.54 -4.19
CA PRO A 24 3.45 4.75 -4.54
C PRO A 24 3.36 5.82 -3.43
N PRO A 25 4.30 6.78 -3.40
CA PRO A 25 4.24 7.89 -2.46
C PRO A 25 2.99 8.74 -2.69
N ASP A 26 2.52 9.36 -1.61
CA ASP A 26 1.44 10.34 -1.71
C ASP A 26 1.86 11.56 -2.51
N ARG A 27 0.86 12.22 -3.05
CA ARG A 27 0.94 13.54 -3.65
C ARG A 27 -0.03 14.51 -2.96
N GLY A 28 0.13 15.80 -3.20
CA GLY A 28 -0.74 16.80 -2.61
C GLY A 28 -0.18 18.20 -2.76
N VAL A 29 -0.43 19.05 -1.78
CA VAL A 29 -0.06 20.47 -1.84
C VAL A 29 0.50 20.92 -0.49
N LEU A 30 1.54 21.75 -0.52
CA LEU A 30 1.95 22.58 0.61
C LEU A 30 1.46 24.01 0.39
N ARG A 31 0.82 24.61 1.40
CA ARG A 31 0.37 25.99 1.40
C ARG A 31 1.06 26.78 2.50
N TRP A 32 1.43 28.00 2.22
CA TRP A 32 1.99 28.96 3.19
C TRP A 32 1.44 30.36 2.91
N ARG A 33 1.76 31.29 3.79
CA ARG A 33 1.15 32.63 3.74
C ARG A 33 1.22 33.33 2.37
N THR A 34 2.26 33.09 1.59
CA THR A 34 2.53 33.83 0.33
C THR A 34 2.42 32.96 -0.93
N GLY A 35 2.03 31.68 -0.83
CA GLY A 35 1.92 30.81 -1.99
C GLY A 35 1.61 29.36 -1.68
N GLU A 36 1.59 28.55 -2.73
CA GLU A 36 1.43 27.11 -2.63
C GLU A 36 2.29 26.40 -3.68
N ALA A 37 2.60 25.13 -3.45
CA ALA A 37 3.26 24.27 -4.41
C ALA A 37 2.77 22.83 -4.29
N ALA A 38 2.68 22.14 -5.43
CA ALA A 38 2.40 20.71 -5.47
C ALA A 38 3.56 19.92 -4.86
N VAL A 39 3.25 18.91 -4.05
CA VAL A 39 4.19 17.86 -3.64
C VAL A 39 4.15 16.78 -4.71
N ILE A 40 5.26 16.61 -5.44
CA ILE A 40 5.39 15.70 -6.58
C ILE A 40 6.24 14.48 -6.28
N GLY A 41 6.89 14.43 -5.11
CA GLY A 41 7.72 13.31 -4.67
C GLY A 41 8.10 13.42 -3.22
N LEU A 42 8.50 12.28 -2.67
CA LEU A 42 8.96 12.13 -1.29
C LEU A 42 10.23 11.28 -1.33
N GLU A 43 11.27 11.73 -0.66
CA GLU A 43 12.54 11.01 -0.61
C GLU A 43 13.16 11.04 0.78
N TYR A 44 13.72 9.93 1.23
CA TYR A 44 14.53 9.91 2.43
C TYR A 44 15.95 10.38 2.13
N ALA A 45 16.46 11.28 2.93
CA ALA A 45 17.88 11.61 2.96
C ALA A 45 18.65 10.50 3.71
N ASP A 46 20.00 10.54 3.59
CA ASP A 46 20.89 9.59 4.25
C ASP A 46 20.74 9.57 5.80
N ASP A 47 20.30 10.68 6.37
CA ASP A 47 20.01 10.84 7.80
C ASP A 47 18.59 10.38 8.20
N GLY A 48 17.84 9.76 7.28
CA GLY A 48 16.49 9.24 7.50
C GLY A 48 15.40 10.31 7.53
N ARG A 49 15.69 11.58 7.25
CA ARG A 49 14.69 12.64 7.16
C ARG A 49 13.93 12.61 5.85
N LEU A 50 12.62 12.86 5.91
CA LEU A 50 11.73 12.82 4.74
C LEU A 50 11.61 14.20 4.09
N TRP A 51 12.16 14.35 2.91
CA TRP A 51 12.05 15.54 2.07
C TRP A 51 10.83 15.45 1.15
N HIS A 52 10.16 16.58 0.97
CA HIS A 52 9.04 16.78 0.08
C HIS A 52 9.53 17.54 -1.15
N ALA A 53 9.57 16.90 -2.31
CA ALA A 53 9.91 17.54 -3.58
C ALA A 53 8.71 18.35 -4.08
N LEU A 54 8.95 19.60 -4.44
CA LEU A 54 7.95 20.52 -4.95
C LEU A 54 7.99 20.58 -6.48
N GLY A 55 6.83 20.78 -7.10
CA GLY A 55 6.71 20.96 -8.55
C GLY A 55 7.26 22.29 -9.09
N SER A 56 7.86 23.10 -8.23
CA SER A 56 8.46 24.36 -8.56
C SER A 56 9.65 24.65 -7.63
N PRO A 57 10.64 25.48 -8.04
CA PRO A 57 11.81 25.81 -7.23
C PRO A 57 11.53 26.82 -6.12
N LEU A 58 10.29 26.88 -5.63
CA LEU A 58 9.90 27.80 -4.57
C LEU A 58 10.53 27.39 -3.22
N GLU A 59 10.77 28.36 -2.39
CA GLU A 59 11.26 28.22 -1.03
C GLU A 59 10.19 28.75 -0.05
N PRO A 60 9.31 27.85 0.45
CA PRO A 60 8.30 28.23 1.44
C PRO A 60 8.93 28.81 2.70
N SER A 61 8.24 29.76 3.35
CA SER A 61 8.69 30.37 4.59
C SER A 61 7.63 30.33 5.69
N GLY A 62 8.04 30.23 6.95
CA GLY A 62 7.16 30.19 8.10
C GLY A 62 6.44 28.85 8.27
N THR A 63 5.21 28.89 8.73
CA THR A 63 4.36 27.69 8.88
C THR A 63 3.77 27.29 7.53
N VAL A 64 3.73 26.00 7.26
CA VAL A 64 3.06 25.42 6.09
C VAL A 64 1.91 24.52 6.52
N GLU A 65 0.84 24.54 5.76
CA GLU A 65 -0.22 23.55 5.77
C GLU A 65 0.11 22.48 4.74
N ALA A 66 0.07 21.21 5.14
CA ALA A 66 0.33 20.07 4.29
C ALA A 66 -0.96 19.30 4.01
N ALA A 67 -1.42 19.30 2.77
CA ALA A 67 -2.65 18.66 2.33
C ALA A 67 -2.36 17.53 1.35
N VAL A 68 -2.62 16.29 1.77
CA VAL A 68 -2.54 15.10 0.90
C VAL A 68 -3.72 15.10 -0.07
N ASP A 69 -3.50 14.70 -1.34
CA ASP A 69 -4.58 14.47 -2.30
C ASP A 69 -5.53 13.36 -1.78
N PRO A 70 -6.77 13.70 -1.39
CA PRO A 70 -7.66 12.76 -0.74
C PRO A 70 -8.18 11.68 -1.70
N ALA A 71 -8.30 11.97 -2.99
CA ALA A 71 -8.76 11.02 -3.99
C ALA A 71 -7.68 9.96 -4.25
N PHE A 72 -6.44 10.40 -4.48
CA PHE A 72 -5.30 9.52 -4.63
C PHE A 72 -5.10 8.63 -3.39
N ARG A 73 -5.07 9.21 -2.19
CA ARG A 73 -4.92 8.48 -0.93
C ARG A 73 -6.04 7.44 -0.75
N ARG A 74 -7.28 7.78 -1.11
CA ARG A 74 -8.41 6.85 -1.04
C ARG A 74 -8.19 5.66 -1.96
N THR A 75 -7.85 5.88 -3.23
CA THR A 75 -7.55 4.83 -4.19
C THR A 75 -6.44 3.91 -3.69
N MET A 76 -5.35 4.48 -3.16
CA MET A 76 -4.25 3.69 -2.60
C MET A 76 -4.68 2.84 -1.40
N ARG A 77 -5.49 3.39 -0.49
CA ARG A 77 -6.04 2.65 0.66
C ARG A 77 -6.94 1.49 0.24
N GLN A 78 -7.78 1.71 -0.77
CA GLN A 78 -8.65 0.68 -1.35
C GLN A 78 -7.82 -0.45 -1.93
N LEU A 79 -6.96 -0.15 -2.91
CA LEU A 79 -6.10 -1.13 -3.55
C LEU A 79 -5.22 -1.89 -2.55
N HIS A 80 -4.63 -1.20 -1.56
CA HIS A 80 -3.77 -1.85 -0.58
C HIS A 80 -4.55 -2.83 0.30
N THR A 81 -5.75 -2.45 0.74
CA THR A 81 -6.61 -3.35 1.51
C THR A 81 -7.07 -4.53 0.66
N ASP A 82 -7.45 -4.31 -0.60
CA ASP A 82 -7.88 -5.38 -1.52
C ASP A 82 -6.73 -6.34 -1.88
N THR A 83 -5.50 -5.84 -2.00
CA THR A 83 -4.33 -6.70 -2.18
C THR A 83 -4.06 -7.59 -0.96
N HIS A 84 -4.34 -7.11 0.27
CA HIS A 84 -4.28 -7.94 1.47
C HIS A 84 -5.37 -9.02 1.48
N ILE A 85 -6.59 -8.70 1.06
CA ILE A 85 -7.68 -9.70 0.93
C ILE A 85 -7.28 -10.78 -0.09
N LEU A 86 -6.81 -10.38 -1.28
CA LEU A 86 -6.34 -11.31 -2.30
C LEU A 86 -5.19 -12.18 -1.77
N ASN A 87 -4.20 -11.58 -1.08
CA ASN A 87 -3.09 -12.31 -0.49
C ASN A 87 -3.56 -13.36 0.53
N ALA A 88 -4.49 -13.00 1.41
CA ALA A 88 -5.05 -13.92 2.40
C ALA A 88 -5.72 -15.13 1.75
N LEU A 89 -6.54 -14.90 0.71
CA LEU A 89 -7.24 -15.97 0.00
C LEU A 89 -6.28 -16.87 -0.80
N ILE A 90 -5.27 -16.30 -1.45
CA ILE A 90 -4.25 -17.08 -2.16
C ILE A 90 -3.41 -17.89 -1.16
N TYR A 91 -3.01 -17.29 -0.04
CA TYR A 91 -2.28 -17.98 1.02
C TYR A 91 -3.06 -19.20 1.55
N GLN A 92 -4.37 -19.07 1.74
CA GLN A 92 -5.25 -20.14 2.18
C GLN A 92 -5.48 -21.22 1.09
N ALA A 93 -5.69 -20.79 -0.16
CA ALA A 93 -6.04 -21.69 -1.26
C ALA A 93 -4.84 -22.47 -1.83
N PHE A 94 -3.61 -22.00 -1.62
CA PHE A 94 -2.38 -22.52 -2.23
C PHE A 94 -1.27 -22.74 -1.19
N ASP A 95 -1.60 -23.42 -0.09
CA ASP A 95 -0.68 -23.96 0.93
C ASP A 95 0.40 -22.97 1.43
N GLY A 96 -0.01 -21.73 1.74
CA GLY A 96 0.90 -20.74 2.27
C GLY A 96 1.74 -20.03 1.21
N ALA A 97 1.24 -19.93 -0.02
CA ALA A 97 1.88 -19.20 -1.12
C ALA A 97 2.29 -17.78 -0.73
N LEU A 98 3.53 -17.41 -1.08
CA LEU A 98 4.09 -16.11 -0.70
C LEU A 98 4.04 -15.10 -1.85
N VAL A 99 3.85 -13.83 -1.51
CA VAL A 99 3.99 -12.71 -2.45
C VAL A 99 5.46 -12.53 -2.81
N THR A 100 5.75 -12.43 -4.12
CA THR A 100 7.08 -12.14 -4.66
C THR A 100 7.20 -10.74 -5.26
N GLY A 101 6.09 -10.04 -5.43
CA GLY A 101 6.04 -8.65 -5.88
C GLY A 101 4.64 -8.07 -5.80
N VAL A 102 4.54 -6.77 -5.57
CA VAL A 102 3.29 -6.03 -5.58
C VAL A 102 3.53 -4.63 -6.13
N GLN A 103 2.55 -4.09 -6.85
CA GLN A 103 2.55 -2.71 -7.33
C GLN A 103 1.12 -2.22 -7.49
N MET A 104 0.82 -1.05 -6.95
CA MET A 104 -0.43 -0.32 -7.11
C MET A 104 -0.24 0.84 -8.07
N TYR A 105 -1.31 1.19 -8.79
CA TYR A 105 -1.31 2.24 -9.80
C TYR A 105 -2.42 3.25 -9.53
N GLU A 106 -2.21 4.48 -9.95
CA GLU A 106 -3.18 5.57 -9.77
C GLU A 106 -4.45 5.42 -10.62
N ASP A 107 -4.41 4.56 -11.65
CA ASP A 107 -5.56 4.22 -12.50
C ASP A 107 -6.59 3.31 -11.80
N GLY A 108 -6.37 2.99 -10.53
CA GLY A 108 -7.25 2.11 -9.75
C GLY A 108 -6.97 0.62 -9.98
N THR A 109 -5.79 0.27 -10.50
CA THR A 109 -5.36 -1.12 -10.66
C THR A 109 -4.21 -1.49 -9.73
N ALA A 110 -4.05 -2.78 -9.45
CA ALA A 110 -2.88 -3.32 -8.78
C ALA A 110 -2.45 -4.65 -9.41
N ARG A 111 -1.17 -4.97 -9.30
CA ARG A 111 -0.65 -6.30 -9.63
C ARG A 111 0.00 -6.93 -8.42
N MET A 112 -0.14 -8.24 -8.30
CA MET A 112 0.57 -9.05 -7.33
C MET A 112 1.18 -10.27 -8.03
N ASP A 113 2.40 -10.60 -7.65
CA ASP A 113 3.09 -11.80 -8.11
C ASP A 113 3.19 -12.78 -6.94
N PHE A 114 2.80 -14.03 -7.16
CA PHE A 114 2.77 -15.08 -6.15
C PHE A 114 3.63 -16.28 -6.57
N ASP A 115 4.36 -16.86 -5.62
CA ASP A 115 5.06 -18.11 -5.80
C ASP A 115 4.05 -19.27 -5.60
N VAL A 116 3.45 -19.72 -6.69
CA VAL A 116 2.41 -20.77 -6.73
C VAL A 116 2.69 -21.74 -7.88
N PRO A 117 3.68 -22.63 -7.75
CA PRO A 117 4.05 -23.56 -8.80
C PRO A 117 2.87 -24.44 -9.19
N GLY A 118 2.62 -24.55 -10.49
CA GLY A 118 1.55 -25.41 -11.01
C GLY A 118 0.12 -24.94 -10.73
N ALA A 119 -0.07 -23.72 -10.19
CA ALA A 119 -1.41 -23.23 -9.90
C ALA A 119 -2.27 -23.11 -11.16
N ASP A 120 -3.52 -23.56 -11.03
CA ASP A 120 -4.55 -23.35 -12.03
C ASP A 120 -5.00 -21.88 -12.00
N ASN A 121 -4.92 -21.22 -13.13
CA ASN A 121 -5.31 -19.82 -13.28
C ASN A 121 -6.81 -19.62 -13.06
N ASP A 122 -7.65 -20.60 -13.35
CA ASP A 122 -9.10 -20.49 -13.15
C ASP A 122 -9.47 -20.56 -11.68
N ARG A 123 -8.73 -21.33 -10.86
CA ARG A 123 -8.87 -21.27 -9.40
C ARG A 123 -8.53 -19.90 -8.84
N ILE A 124 -7.52 -19.22 -9.42
CA ILE A 124 -7.18 -17.85 -9.01
C ILE A 124 -8.28 -16.87 -9.46
N ARG A 125 -8.80 -16.98 -10.69
CA ARG A 125 -9.91 -16.14 -11.17
C ARG A 125 -11.18 -16.31 -10.34
N ALA A 126 -11.45 -17.50 -9.88
CA ALA A 126 -12.59 -17.80 -9.02
C ALA A 126 -12.57 -17.09 -7.67
N LEU A 127 -11.41 -16.51 -7.25
CA LEU A 127 -11.31 -15.72 -6.03
C LEU A 127 -11.98 -14.35 -6.12
N GLU A 128 -12.37 -13.88 -7.32
CA GLU A 128 -13.06 -12.58 -7.48
C GLU A 128 -14.33 -12.50 -6.63
N ALA A 129 -15.18 -13.53 -6.66
CA ALA A 129 -16.42 -13.55 -5.88
C ALA A 129 -16.17 -13.55 -4.38
N PRO A 130 -15.34 -14.44 -3.80
CA PRO A 130 -14.98 -14.39 -2.38
C PRO A 130 -14.35 -13.07 -1.92
N ILE A 131 -13.52 -12.42 -2.75
CA ILE A 131 -12.96 -11.10 -2.42
C ILE A 131 -14.10 -10.08 -2.25
N ASN A 132 -15.02 -10.04 -3.20
CA ASN A 132 -16.14 -9.10 -3.18
C ASN A 132 -17.13 -9.38 -2.03
N GLU A 133 -17.32 -10.64 -1.64
CA GLU A 133 -18.08 -11.00 -0.44
C GLU A 133 -17.41 -10.46 0.83
N ILE A 134 -16.09 -10.56 0.95
CA ILE A 134 -15.31 -10.01 2.08
C ILE A 134 -15.44 -8.49 2.11
N ILE A 135 -15.31 -7.82 0.96
CA ILE A 135 -15.50 -6.36 0.85
C ILE A 135 -16.88 -5.97 1.38
N ALA A 136 -17.93 -6.68 0.95
CA ALA A 136 -19.31 -6.38 1.32
C ALA A 136 -19.63 -6.59 2.81
N ARG A 137 -18.87 -7.46 3.51
CA ARG A 137 -19.07 -7.76 4.94
C ARG A 137 -18.65 -6.65 5.89
N ASP A 138 -17.93 -5.64 5.43
CA ASP A 138 -17.42 -4.52 6.23
C ASP A 138 -16.57 -4.95 7.43
N ILE A 139 -15.61 -5.79 7.17
CA ILE A 139 -14.69 -6.28 8.20
C ILE A 139 -13.75 -5.16 8.62
N ALA A 140 -13.60 -4.94 9.93
CA ALA A 140 -12.72 -3.94 10.48
C ALA A 140 -11.25 -4.19 10.08
N VAL A 141 -10.57 -3.11 9.69
CA VAL A 141 -9.13 -3.11 9.38
C VAL A 141 -8.43 -2.28 10.45
N THR A 142 -7.59 -2.91 11.23
CA THR A 142 -6.88 -2.32 12.35
C THR A 142 -5.37 -2.38 12.16
N PHE A 143 -4.64 -1.64 12.98
CA PHE A 143 -3.18 -1.76 13.01
C PHE A 143 -2.65 -1.69 14.44
N GLY A 144 -1.51 -2.28 14.64
CA GLY A 144 -0.77 -2.27 15.90
C GLY A 144 0.73 -2.41 15.65
N TYR A 145 1.50 -2.52 16.71
CA TYR A 145 2.94 -2.69 16.64
C TYR A 145 3.37 -3.85 17.54
N VAL A 146 4.22 -4.72 17.02
CA VAL A 146 4.84 -5.81 17.77
C VAL A 146 6.36 -5.69 17.71
N PRO A 147 7.10 -6.27 18.66
CA PRO A 147 8.56 -6.38 18.54
C PRO A 147 8.95 -7.06 17.23
N LEU A 148 10.03 -6.59 16.59
CA LEU A 148 10.52 -7.18 15.33
C LEU A 148 10.83 -8.68 15.47
N GLU A 149 11.42 -9.08 16.61
CA GLU A 149 11.74 -10.47 16.91
C GLU A 149 10.47 -11.35 16.94
N GLU A 150 9.38 -10.86 17.55
CA GLU A 150 8.09 -11.55 17.55
C GLU A 150 7.56 -11.71 16.12
N ALA A 151 7.62 -10.66 15.30
CA ALA A 151 7.16 -10.72 13.92
C ALA A 151 7.96 -11.71 13.06
N GLN A 152 9.26 -11.88 13.32
CA GLN A 152 10.13 -12.80 12.61
C GLN A 152 9.88 -14.27 13.00
N THR A 153 9.51 -14.52 14.25
CA THR A 153 9.28 -15.88 14.78
C THR A 153 7.85 -16.35 14.57
N GLN A 154 6.88 -15.42 14.57
CA GLN A 154 5.48 -15.77 14.38
C GLN A 154 5.17 -16.08 12.90
N HIS A 155 4.88 -17.37 12.63
CA HIS A 155 4.55 -17.82 11.29
C HIS A 155 3.38 -17.04 10.69
N GLY A 156 3.54 -16.58 9.45
CA GLY A 156 2.47 -15.90 8.69
C GLY A 156 2.37 -14.39 8.94
N LEU A 157 3.18 -13.77 9.82
CA LEU A 157 3.22 -12.31 9.93
C LEU A 157 4.02 -11.65 8.81
N ILE A 158 5.04 -12.32 8.29
CA ILE A 158 5.82 -11.84 7.13
C ILE A 158 5.52 -12.79 5.96
N ARG A 159 4.61 -12.38 5.07
CA ARG A 159 4.17 -13.18 3.91
C ARG A 159 4.74 -12.71 2.58
N SER A 160 5.70 -11.80 2.59
CA SER A 160 6.40 -11.33 1.41
C SER A 160 7.86 -11.77 1.44
N ARG A 161 8.36 -12.27 0.31
CA ARG A 161 9.80 -12.55 0.13
C ARG A 161 10.60 -11.28 -0.16
N SER A 162 9.96 -10.20 -0.58
CA SER A 162 10.64 -9.03 -1.11
C SER A 162 10.56 -7.79 -0.23
N VAL A 163 9.55 -7.65 0.63
CA VAL A 163 9.34 -6.40 1.37
C VAL A 163 8.71 -6.68 2.73
N ALA A 164 9.51 -6.55 3.80
CA ALA A 164 8.98 -6.25 5.13
C ALA A 164 9.11 -4.73 5.37
N PRO A 165 8.15 -4.07 6.02
CA PRO A 165 8.31 -2.66 6.39
C PRO A 165 9.52 -2.53 7.32
N PRO A 166 10.28 -1.41 7.25
CA PRO A 166 11.37 -1.17 8.19
C PRO A 166 10.81 -1.09 9.61
N PRO A 167 11.58 -1.54 10.61
CA PRO A 167 11.20 -1.36 12.01
C PRO A 167 11.20 0.13 12.38
N THR A 168 10.37 0.47 13.34
CA THR A 168 10.40 1.78 14.00
C THR A 168 11.70 1.97 14.80
N PRO A 169 12.08 3.20 15.17
CA PRO A 169 13.30 3.45 15.94
C PRO A 169 13.38 2.69 17.28
N ASP A 170 12.24 2.30 17.85
CA ASP A 170 12.14 1.48 19.08
C ASP A 170 12.12 -0.03 18.80
N GLY A 171 12.47 -0.46 17.56
CA GLY A 171 12.61 -1.86 17.19
C GLY A 171 11.29 -2.62 17.01
N ARG A 172 10.18 -1.90 16.82
CA ARG A 172 8.87 -2.51 16.57
C ARG A 172 8.53 -2.49 15.08
N ILE A 173 7.70 -3.42 14.64
CA ILE A 173 7.17 -3.48 13.28
C ILE A 173 5.65 -3.26 13.28
N ARG A 174 5.17 -2.49 12.30
CA ARG A 174 3.74 -2.27 12.16
C ARG A 174 3.07 -3.49 11.56
N ILE A 175 1.99 -3.94 12.21
CA ILE A 175 1.12 -5.02 11.76
C ILE A 175 -0.22 -4.40 11.34
N VAL A 176 -0.74 -4.84 10.21
CA VAL A 176 -2.11 -4.57 9.76
C VAL A 176 -2.92 -5.84 9.87
N GLU A 177 -4.14 -5.73 10.37
CA GLU A 177 -5.07 -6.84 10.53
C GLU A 177 -6.42 -6.52 9.89
N ILE A 178 -6.86 -7.39 8.99
CA ILE A 178 -8.27 -7.51 8.58
C ILE A 178 -8.86 -8.58 9.49
N VAL A 179 -9.68 -8.18 10.45
CA VAL A 179 -10.08 -8.99 11.60
C VAL A 179 -10.66 -10.34 11.18
N GLY A 180 -10.00 -11.41 11.64
CA GLY A 180 -10.42 -12.79 11.34
C GLY A 180 -10.11 -13.28 9.93
N LEU A 181 -9.43 -12.48 9.09
CA LEU A 181 -9.06 -12.86 7.73
C LEU A 181 -7.54 -12.86 7.51
N ASP A 182 -6.88 -11.76 7.83
CA ASP A 182 -5.47 -11.51 7.52
C ASP A 182 -4.79 -10.72 8.63
N ARG A 183 -3.53 -11.07 8.93
CA ARG A 183 -2.70 -10.33 9.87
C ARG A 183 -1.26 -10.41 9.42
N GLN A 184 -0.67 -9.27 8.99
CA GLN A 184 0.69 -9.29 8.47
C GLN A 184 1.42 -7.95 8.65
N ALA A 185 2.76 -8.00 8.59
CA ALA A 185 3.62 -6.82 8.63
C ALA A 185 3.37 -5.94 7.40
N CYS A 186 2.94 -4.69 7.61
CA CYS A 186 2.68 -3.74 6.54
C CYS A 186 2.84 -2.29 7.00
N GLY A 187 3.64 -1.51 6.25
CA GLY A 187 3.85 -0.07 6.47
C GLY A 187 2.86 0.82 5.72
N GLY A 188 2.07 0.28 4.81
CA GLY A 188 1.23 1.06 3.91
C GLY A 188 -0.04 1.65 4.52
N THR A 189 -0.79 2.37 3.71
CA THR A 189 -2.06 2.98 4.14
C THR A 189 -3.23 2.07 3.80
N HIS A 190 -4.18 1.93 4.72
CA HIS A 190 -5.35 1.05 4.59
C HIS A 190 -6.67 1.78 4.88
N LEU A 191 -7.77 1.18 4.45
CA LEU A 191 -9.11 1.51 4.89
C LEU A 191 -9.27 1.16 6.38
N THR A 192 -10.31 1.66 7.02
CA THR A 192 -10.72 1.26 8.38
C THR A 192 -11.73 0.13 8.41
N GLY A 193 -12.33 -0.18 7.25
CA GLY A 193 -13.26 -1.27 7.05
C GLY A 193 -13.30 -1.65 5.57
N THR A 194 -13.53 -2.92 5.27
CA THR A 194 -13.43 -3.44 3.88
C THR A 194 -14.46 -2.84 2.95
N ARG A 195 -15.67 -2.48 3.42
CA ARG A 195 -16.72 -1.83 2.62
C ARG A 195 -16.34 -0.43 2.10
N GLY A 196 -15.26 0.16 2.60
CA GLY A 196 -14.69 1.40 2.04
C GLY A 196 -14.13 1.23 0.62
N SER A 197 -13.95 -0.01 0.13
CA SER A 197 -13.62 -0.33 -1.25
C SER A 197 -14.87 -0.61 -2.08
N PRO A 198 -14.95 -0.19 -3.36
CA PRO A 198 -15.90 -0.73 -4.30
C PRO A 198 -15.54 -2.20 -4.62
N PRO A 199 -16.42 -2.98 -5.25
CA PRO A 199 -16.06 -4.29 -5.76
C PRO A 199 -14.84 -4.24 -6.67
N ILE A 200 -14.06 -5.32 -6.68
CA ILE A 200 -12.90 -5.48 -7.57
C ILE A 200 -13.21 -6.46 -8.71
N ARG A 201 -12.39 -6.38 -9.76
CA ARG A 201 -12.32 -7.38 -10.83
C ARG A 201 -10.92 -7.98 -10.90
N ILE A 202 -10.84 -9.27 -11.14
CA ILE A 202 -9.58 -9.92 -11.52
C ILE A 202 -9.42 -9.74 -13.03
N LEU A 203 -8.66 -8.73 -13.43
CA LEU A 203 -8.51 -8.32 -14.85
C LEU A 203 -7.69 -9.33 -15.65
N LYS A 204 -6.67 -9.92 -15.00
CA LYS A 204 -5.76 -10.83 -15.68
C LYS A 204 -5.01 -11.75 -14.70
N VAL A 205 -4.77 -12.99 -15.14
CA VAL A 205 -3.86 -13.94 -14.47
C VAL A 205 -2.88 -14.44 -15.51
N ASP A 206 -1.60 -14.10 -15.33
CA ASP A 206 -0.51 -14.46 -16.23
C ASP A 206 0.48 -15.41 -15.56
N ASN A 207 1.00 -16.35 -16.35
CA ASN A 207 2.14 -17.17 -15.94
C ASN A 207 3.44 -16.37 -16.07
N LYS A 208 4.22 -16.27 -14.99
CA LYS A 208 5.54 -15.66 -14.97
C LYS A 208 6.60 -16.71 -14.65
N GLY A 209 6.90 -17.54 -15.66
CA GLY A 209 7.75 -18.71 -15.50
C GLY A 209 7.02 -19.89 -14.83
N ARG A 210 7.80 -20.87 -14.33
CA ARG A 210 7.26 -22.11 -13.78
C ARG A 210 6.58 -21.94 -12.43
N HIS A 211 7.02 -20.97 -11.62
CA HIS A 211 6.64 -20.82 -10.22
C HIS A 211 5.68 -19.67 -9.98
N ASN A 212 5.82 -18.56 -10.71
CA ASN A 212 5.07 -17.36 -10.41
C ASN A 212 3.80 -17.21 -11.24
N ARG A 213 2.76 -16.73 -10.58
CA ARG A 213 1.53 -16.20 -11.20
C ARG A 213 1.40 -14.72 -10.90
N ARG A 214 1.18 -13.94 -11.94
CA ARG A 214 0.85 -12.51 -11.82
C ARG A 214 -0.65 -12.33 -11.90
N VAL A 215 -1.23 -11.78 -10.85
CA VAL A 215 -2.64 -11.41 -10.77
C VAL A 215 -2.74 -9.89 -10.87
N ARG A 216 -3.56 -9.41 -11.79
CA ARG A 216 -3.90 -7.99 -11.89
C ARG A 216 -5.35 -7.82 -11.47
N ILE A 217 -5.58 -6.91 -10.53
CA ILE A 217 -6.92 -6.50 -10.07
C ILE A 217 -7.20 -5.05 -10.43
N GLY A 218 -8.47 -4.68 -10.51
CA GLY A 218 -8.93 -3.30 -10.70
C GLY A 218 -10.17 -3.02 -9.88
N LEU A 219 -10.27 -1.80 -9.35
CA LEU A 219 -11.48 -1.30 -8.69
C LEU A 219 -12.61 -1.16 -9.71
N ALA A 220 -13.82 -1.56 -9.36
CA ALA A 220 -14.99 -1.33 -10.23
C ALA A 220 -15.16 0.17 -10.47
N GLY A 221 -15.32 0.53 -11.77
CA GLY A 221 -15.38 1.93 -12.20
C GLY A 221 -14.02 2.58 -12.49
N SER A 222 -12.90 1.88 -12.33
CA SER A 222 -11.61 2.34 -12.87
C SER A 222 -11.59 2.17 -14.41
N ALA A 223 -10.84 3.04 -15.10
CA ALA A 223 -10.75 3.01 -16.58
C ALA A 223 -10.24 1.68 -17.15
N ALA A 224 -9.53 0.88 -16.33
CA ALA A 224 -8.99 -0.42 -16.74
C ALA A 224 -9.94 -1.60 -16.45
N ALA A 225 -11.06 -1.37 -15.74
CA ALA A 225 -12.04 -2.39 -15.37
C ALA A 225 -13.33 -2.34 -16.22
N GLY A 226 -13.36 -1.44 -17.22
CA GLY A 226 -14.48 -1.26 -18.17
C GLY A 226 -14.35 -2.09 -19.45
#